data_ec3e5fa6424faba6efa7c1923b085d9b
#
_entry.id   ec3e5fa6424faba6efa7c1923b085d9b
#
_cell.length_a   1.000
_cell.length_b   1.000
_cell.length_c   1.000
_cell.angle_alpha   90.00
_cell.angle_beta   90.00
_cell.angle_gamma   90.00
#
_symmetry.space_group_name_H-M   'P 1'
#
loop_
_entity.id
_entity.type
_entity.pdbx_description
1 polymer ?
#
loop_
_entity_poly.entity_id
_entity_poly.type
_entity_poly.pdbx_seq_one_letter_code
_entity_poly.pdbx_strand_id
1 'polypeptide(L)'
;SQSTSGASSVGQAAALAAFEGGLGFLAEQVAAYRQRRDVLVAALGQVAGLEVLVPQGGFFVFVRCAGLLGRYRPDGQRVNSDADVVAWLLESGVAGVAGSAYGLSPWFRLSIATATDTVREAGRRIARACAQLHSGETT
;
A
#
# COMPACT_ATOMS: atom_id res chain seq x y z
N SER A 1 10.26 12.86 -3.35
CA SER A 1 10.00 13.01 -2.92
C SER A 1 9.76 13.68 -2.61
N GLN A 2 9.82 13.89 -2.85
CA GLN A 2 9.41 14.48 -2.35
C GLN A 2 8.64 14.41 -1.30
N SER A 3 8.10 14.46 -1.14
CA SER A 3 7.21 14.15 -0.10
C SER A 3 7.83 13.90 1.22
N THR A 4 9.08 14.05 1.30
CA THR A 4 9.78 14.00 2.57
C THR A 4 9.27 15.08 3.51
N SER A 5 8.87 16.23 3.01
CA SER A 5 8.38 17.30 3.86
C SER A 5 7.07 16.89 4.56
N GLY A 6 6.19 16.15 3.89
CA GLY A 6 4.96 15.67 4.51
C GLY A 6 5.22 14.69 5.63
N ALA A 7 6.12 13.73 5.41
CA ALA A 7 6.46 12.76 6.43
C ALA A 7 7.15 13.41 7.63
N SER A 8 8.04 14.36 7.36
CA SER A 8 8.72 15.09 8.42
C SER A 8 7.74 15.91 9.25
N SER A 9 6.78 16.56 8.59
CA SER A 9 5.77 17.36 9.29
C SER A 9 4.93 16.50 10.20
N VAL A 10 4.54 15.31 9.76
CA VAL A 10 3.77 14.39 10.60
C VAL A 10 4.60 13.95 11.80
N GLY A 11 5.87 13.62 11.60
CA GLY A 11 6.75 13.24 12.68
C GLY A 11 6.96 14.36 13.69
N GLN A 12 7.14 15.58 13.20
CA GLN A 12 7.32 16.74 14.09
C GLN A 12 6.04 17.04 14.89
N ALA A 13 4.89 16.97 14.24
CA ALA A 13 3.62 17.21 14.92
C ALA A 13 3.40 16.18 16.01
N ALA A 14 3.70 14.90 15.75
CA ALA A 14 3.56 13.85 16.74
C ALA A 14 4.51 14.07 17.92
N ALA A 15 5.75 14.48 17.66
CA ALA A 15 6.72 14.76 18.71
C ALA A 15 6.29 15.93 19.59
N LEU A 16 5.78 17.02 18.98
CA LEU A 16 5.29 18.15 19.72
C LEU A 16 4.09 17.78 20.57
N ALA A 17 3.14 17.05 19.99
CA ALA A 17 1.95 16.63 20.70
C ALA A 17 2.30 15.71 21.88
N ALA A 18 3.27 14.81 21.71
CA ALA A 18 3.72 13.96 22.80
C ALA A 18 4.35 14.78 23.92
N PHE A 19 5.08 15.84 23.55
CA PHE A 19 5.68 16.74 24.52
C PHE A 19 4.62 17.50 25.31
N GLU A 20 3.60 17.98 24.61
CA GLU A 20 2.54 18.78 25.22
C GLU A 20 1.43 17.94 25.83
N GLY A 21 1.03 16.87 25.14
CA GLY A 21 -0.08 16.03 25.53
C GLY A 21 0.30 14.75 26.24
N GLY A 22 1.61 14.45 26.33
CA GLY A 22 2.13 13.30 27.01
C GLY A 22 2.16 12.05 26.17
N LEU A 23 2.58 10.94 26.81
CA LEU A 23 2.76 9.65 26.14
C LEU A 23 1.45 9.03 25.66
N GLY A 24 0.32 9.41 26.26
CA GLY A 24 -0.97 8.88 25.85
C GLY A 24 -1.32 9.23 24.41
N PHE A 25 -1.02 10.46 23.98
CA PHE A 25 -1.27 10.87 22.62
C PHE A 25 -0.42 10.06 21.63
N LEU A 26 0.86 9.87 21.95
CA LEU A 26 1.76 9.09 21.10
C LEU A 26 1.29 7.63 21.01
N ALA A 27 0.86 7.05 22.13
CA ALA A 27 0.36 5.68 22.15
C ALA A 27 -0.88 5.54 21.27
N GLU A 28 -1.78 6.52 21.29
CA GLU A 28 -2.96 6.50 20.41
C GLU A 28 -2.60 6.57 18.94
N GLN A 29 -1.60 7.38 18.59
CA GLN A 29 -1.11 7.48 17.21
C GLN A 29 -0.54 6.14 16.75
N VAL A 30 0.29 5.53 17.56
CA VAL A 30 0.90 4.22 17.24
C VAL A 30 -0.18 3.16 17.07
N ALA A 31 -1.16 3.15 17.98
CA ALA A 31 -2.26 2.18 17.91
C ALA A 31 -3.08 2.36 16.63
N ALA A 32 -3.32 3.61 16.23
CA ALA A 32 -4.07 3.89 15.00
C ALA A 32 -3.33 3.37 13.76
N TYR A 33 -2.00 3.57 13.69
CA TYR A 33 -1.23 3.08 12.57
C TYR A 33 -1.19 1.55 12.54
N ARG A 34 -1.07 0.92 13.70
CA ARG A 34 -1.12 -0.54 13.80
C ARG A 34 -2.45 -1.09 13.32
N GLN A 35 -3.54 -0.44 13.69
CA GLN A 35 -4.87 -0.86 13.24
C GLN A 35 -5.00 -0.78 11.74
N ARG A 36 -4.57 0.33 11.14
CA ARG A 36 -4.61 0.51 9.69
C ARG A 36 -3.74 -0.50 8.98
N ARG A 37 -2.55 -0.74 9.50
CA ARG A 37 -1.65 -1.77 8.97
C ARG A 37 -2.34 -3.13 8.98
N ASP A 38 -2.93 -3.50 10.11
CA ASP A 38 -3.55 -4.82 10.26
C ASP A 38 -4.74 -4.97 9.32
N VAL A 39 -5.54 -3.91 9.14
CA VAL A 39 -6.66 -3.92 8.21
C VAL A 39 -6.16 -4.17 6.78
N LEU A 40 -5.12 -3.46 6.37
CA LEU A 40 -4.60 -3.57 5.01
C LEU A 40 -3.92 -4.93 4.79
N VAL A 41 -3.13 -5.37 5.75
CA VAL A 41 -2.44 -6.66 5.67
C VAL A 41 -3.46 -7.80 5.56
N ALA A 42 -4.52 -7.76 6.35
CA ALA A 42 -5.55 -8.79 6.29
C ALA A 42 -6.24 -8.81 4.93
N ALA A 43 -6.54 -7.63 4.39
CA ALA A 43 -7.21 -7.53 3.08
C ALA A 43 -6.30 -8.05 1.96
N LEU A 44 -5.03 -7.64 1.95
CA LEU A 44 -4.10 -8.00 0.88
C LEU A 44 -3.59 -9.43 0.99
N GLY A 45 -3.55 -9.98 2.21
CA GLY A 45 -3.11 -11.34 2.42
C GLY A 45 -4.01 -12.39 1.76
N GLN A 46 -5.22 -12.02 1.40
CA GLN A 46 -6.17 -12.91 0.73
C GLN A 46 -6.13 -12.77 -0.79
N VAL A 47 -5.33 -11.85 -1.32
CA VAL A 47 -5.26 -11.60 -2.75
C VAL A 47 -4.21 -12.51 -3.37
N ALA A 48 -4.64 -13.36 -4.32
CA ALA A 48 -3.71 -14.24 -5.02
C ALA A 48 -2.73 -13.40 -5.84
N GLY A 49 -1.45 -13.71 -5.71
CA GLY A 49 -0.38 -13.02 -6.43
C GLY A 49 0.29 -11.92 -5.63
N LEU A 50 -0.22 -11.60 -4.44
CA LEU A 50 0.39 -10.60 -3.56
C LEU A 50 0.94 -11.26 -2.31
N GLU A 51 2.10 -10.77 -1.86
CA GLU A 51 2.69 -11.15 -0.58
C GLU A 51 3.00 -9.87 0.17
N VAL A 52 2.58 -9.78 1.41
CA VAL A 52 2.72 -8.57 2.21
C VAL A 52 3.85 -8.73 3.19
N LEU A 53 4.78 -7.78 3.18
CA LEU A 53 5.78 -7.68 4.23
C LEU A 53 5.18 -6.85 5.35
N VAL A 54 5.02 -7.48 6.52
CA VAL A 54 4.41 -6.83 7.67
C VAL A 54 5.48 -5.98 8.38
N PRO A 55 5.38 -4.64 8.32
CA PRO A 55 6.36 -3.80 8.98
C PRO A 55 6.10 -3.76 10.49
N GLN A 56 7.16 -3.54 11.26
CA GLN A 56 7.03 -3.40 12.70
C GLN A 56 6.63 -1.99 13.09
N GLY A 57 6.72 -1.04 12.17
CA GLY A 57 6.33 0.34 12.43
C GLY A 57 6.39 1.14 11.14
N GLY A 58 6.17 2.46 11.26
CA GLY A 58 6.22 3.37 10.13
C GLY A 58 4.87 3.52 9.44
N PHE A 59 4.89 4.23 8.32
CA PHE A 59 3.69 4.68 7.62
C PHE A 59 3.44 3.89 6.34
N PHE A 60 4.21 2.85 6.07
CA PHE A 60 4.17 2.17 4.78
C PHE A 60 4.00 0.67 4.96
N VAL A 61 3.32 0.07 3.99
CA VAL A 61 3.23 -1.38 3.84
C VAL A 61 3.86 -1.72 2.49
N PHE A 62 4.71 -2.75 2.48
CA PHE A 62 5.39 -3.19 1.26
C PHE A 62 4.73 -4.47 0.77
N VAL A 63 4.44 -4.50 -0.53
CA VAL A 63 3.71 -5.60 -1.14
C VAL A 63 4.50 -6.15 -2.31
N ARG A 64 4.79 -7.44 -2.26
CA ARG A 64 5.44 -8.13 -3.38
C ARG A 64 4.38 -8.55 -4.37
N CYS A 65 4.55 -8.15 -5.62
CA CYS A 65 3.55 -8.38 -6.65
C CYS A 65 4.04 -9.32 -7.76
N ALA A 66 5.04 -10.14 -7.46
CA ALA A 66 5.60 -11.06 -8.45
C ALA A 66 4.54 -11.98 -9.06
N GLY A 67 3.56 -12.40 -8.27
CA GLY A 67 2.50 -13.29 -8.73
C GLY A 67 1.53 -12.66 -9.72
N LEU A 68 1.57 -11.34 -9.87
CA LEU A 68 0.73 -10.64 -10.86
C LEU A 68 1.44 -10.44 -12.20
N LEU A 69 2.75 -10.58 -12.21
CA LEU A 69 3.52 -10.32 -13.43
C LEU A 69 3.22 -11.40 -14.46
N GLY A 70 3.04 -10.97 -15.70
CA GLY A 70 2.67 -11.86 -16.78
C GLY A 70 1.19 -11.99 -17.01
N ARG A 71 0.38 -11.43 -16.12
CA ARG A 71 -1.08 -11.41 -16.29
C ARG A 71 -1.48 -10.23 -17.17
N TYR A 72 -2.73 -10.23 -17.59
CA TYR A 72 -3.27 -9.24 -18.50
C TYR A 72 -4.41 -8.49 -17.86
N ARG A 73 -4.48 -7.20 -18.15
CA ARG A 73 -5.58 -6.33 -17.77
C ARG A 73 -6.78 -6.63 -18.68
N PRO A 74 -8.00 -6.23 -18.26
CA PRO A 74 -9.18 -6.39 -19.12
C PRO A 74 -9.03 -5.71 -20.50
N ASP A 75 -8.22 -4.64 -20.58
CA ASP A 75 -7.98 -3.94 -21.85
C ASP A 75 -6.91 -4.62 -22.72
N GLY A 76 -6.36 -5.75 -22.29
CA GLY A 76 -5.38 -6.51 -23.05
C GLY A 76 -3.93 -6.15 -22.78
N GLN A 77 -3.67 -5.12 -21.97
CA GLN A 77 -2.30 -4.77 -21.62
C GLN A 77 -1.73 -5.80 -20.66
N ARG A 78 -0.50 -6.21 -20.91
CA ARG A 78 0.19 -7.15 -20.06
C ARG A 78 0.89 -6.43 -18.91
N VAL A 79 0.80 -7.01 -17.73
CA VAL A 79 1.49 -6.50 -16.54
C VAL A 79 2.88 -7.12 -16.48
N ASN A 80 3.92 -6.34 -16.74
CA ASN A 80 5.29 -6.84 -16.85
C ASN A 80 6.19 -6.41 -15.71
N SER A 81 5.76 -5.47 -14.89
CA SER A 81 6.59 -4.90 -13.84
C SER A 81 5.75 -4.38 -12.70
N ASP A 82 6.41 -4.06 -11.58
CA ASP A 82 5.73 -3.41 -10.46
C ASP A 82 5.19 -2.03 -10.85
N ALA A 83 5.85 -1.34 -11.74
CA ALA A 83 5.33 -0.07 -12.26
C ALA A 83 4.00 -0.27 -12.99
N ASP A 84 3.86 -1.36 -13.74
CA ASP A 84 2.60 -1.68 -14.41
C ASP A 84 1.50 -2.01 -13.40
N VAL A 85 1.84 -2.71 -12.32
CA VAL A 85 0.90 -2.98 -11.23
C VAL A 85 0.43 -1.67 -10.61
N VAL A 86 1.35 -0.78 -10.30
CA VAL A 86 1.03 0.52 -9.69
C VAL A 86 0.14 1.33 -10.63
N ALA A 87 0.42 1.32 -11.93
CA ALA A 87 -0.41 2.03 -12.91
C ALA A 87 -1.84 1.46 -12.93
N TRP A 88 -1.97 0.15 -12.88
CA TRP A 88 -3.28 -0.49 -12.85
C TRP A 88 -4.05 -0.16 -11.56
N LEU A 89 -3.37 -0.15 -10.42
CA LEU A 89 -4.00 0.22 -9.16
C LEU A 89 -4.43 1.68 -9.15
N LEU A 90 -3.66 2.55 -9.77
CA LEU A 90 -4.02 3.97 -9.87
C LEU A 90 -5.32 4.15 -10.65
N GLU A 91 -5.52 3.40 -11.72
CA GLU A 91 -6.78 3.42 -12.46
C GLU A 91 -7.95 2.92 -11.61
N SER A 92 -7.66 2.12 -10.60
CA SER A 92 -8.68 1.64 -9.66
C SER A 92 -8.86 2.57 -8.47
N GLY A 93 -8.15 3.70 -8.45
CA GLY A 93 -8.27 4.71 -7.41
C GLY A 93 -7.35 4.51 -6.23
N VAL A 94 -6.29 3.73 -6.39
CA VAL A 94 -5.31 3.52 -5.32
C VAL A 94 -3.93 3.99 -5.79
N ALA A 95 -3.36 4.94 -5.05
CA ALA A 95 -2.03 5.45 -5.34
C ALA A 95 -0.98 4.67 -4.55
N GLY A 96 0.00 4.13 -5.26
CA GLY A 96 1.13 3.45 -4.66
C GLY A 96 2.41 3.91 -5.32
N VAL A 97 3.53 3.43 -4.81
CA VAL A 97 4.84 3.74 -5.37
C VAL A 97 5.54 2.45 -5.74
N ALA A 98 5.94 2.33 -7.00
CA ALA A 98 6.63 1.14 -7.48
C ALA A 98 7.99 1.00 -6.80
N GLY A 99 8.33 -0.21 -6.38
CA GLY A 99 9.61 -0.48 -5.74
C GLY A 99 10.79 -0.31 -6.66
N SER A 100 10.59 -0.47 -7.97
CA SER A 100 11.64 -0.22 -8.95
C SER A 100 12.19 1.20 -8.87
N ALA A 101 11.40 2.15 -8.35
CA ALA A 101 11.86 3.52 -8.15
C ALA A 101 13.01 3.61 -7.14
N TYR A 102 13.18 2.61 -6.27
CA TYR A 102 14.30 2.55 -5.33
C TYR A 102 14.99 1.19 -5.32
N GLY A 103 14.95 0.49 -6.42
CA GLY A 103 15.69 -0.77 -6.54
C GLY A 103 15.06 -1.96 -5.84
N LEU A 104 13.79 -1.91 -5.53
CA LEU A 104 13.05 -2.99 -4.87
C LEU A 104 11.97 -3.55 -5.79
N SER A 105 12.38 -4.24 -6.84
CA SER A 105 11.43 -4.87 -7.76
C SER A 105 11.35 -6.36 -7.45
N PRO A 106 10.18 -7.01 -7.51
CA PRO A 106 8.86 -6.50 -7.90
C PRO A 106 7.98 -6.18 -6.69
N TRP A 107 8.22 -5.07 -6.08
CA TRP A 107 7.49 -4.61 -4.89
C TRP A 107 6.82 -3.28 -5.16
N PHE A 108 5.77 -2.97 -4.39
CA PHE A 108 5.25 -1.61 -4.35
C PHE A 108 4.93 -1.24 -2.91
N ARG A 109 4.85 0.05 -2.67
CA ARG A 109 4.67 0.60 -1.34
C ARG A 109 3.36 1.34 -1.26
N LEU A 110 2.63 1.14 -0.17
CA LEU A 110 1.39 1.84 0.13
C LEU A 110 1.54 2.60 1.44
N SER A 111 1.02 3.83 1.49
CA SER A 111 1.01 4.60 2.71
C SER A 111 -0.25 4.29 3.52
N ILE A 112 -0.09 4.16 4.83
CA ILE A 112 -1.21 4.04 5.76
C ILE A 112 -1.40 5.32 6.57
N ALA A 113 -0.77 6.42 6.16
CA ALA A 113 -0.88 7.71 6.83
C ALA A 113 -2.14 8.43 6.34
N THR A 114 -3.29 7.81 6.55
CA THR A 114 -4.58 8.35 6.15
C THR A 114 -5.66 7.73 7.05
N ALA A 115 -6.92 8.06 6.81
CA ALA A 115 -8.02 7.55 7.62
C ALA A 115 -8.19 6.04 7.46
N THR A 116 -8.61 5.38 8.54
CA THR A 116 -8.82 3.93 8.54
C THR A 116 -9.79 3.50 7.46
N ASP A 117 -10.86 4.25 7.25
CA ASP A 117 -11.84 3.91 6.20
C ASP A 117 -11.23 4.01 4.81
N THR A 118 -10.32 4.95 4.59
CA THR A 118 -9.60 5.09 3.33
C THR A 118 -8.69 3.88 3.10
N VAL A 119 -8.00 3.43 4.15
CA VAL A 119 -7.14 2.24 4.05
C VAL A 119 -7.98 1.00 3.75
N ARG A 120 -9.13 0.87 4.41
CA ARG A 120 -10.04 -0.25 4.18
C ARG A 120 -10.56 -0.27 2.75
N GLU A 121 -10.93 0.89 2.25
CA GLU A 121 -11.41 1.01 0.87
C GLU A 121 -10.30 0.71 -0.13
N ALA A 122 -9.07 1.15 0.15
CA ALA A 122 -7.93 0.82 -0.69
C ALA A 122 -7.73 -0.69 -0.79
N GLY A 123 -7.84 -1.40 0.33
CA GLY A 123 -7.75 -2.86 0.34
C GLY A 123 -8.80 -3.51 -0.55
N ARG A 124 -10.03 -3.04 -0.49
CA ARG A 124 -11.11 -3.56 -1.33
C ARG A 124 -10.85 -3.30 -2.81
N ARG A 125 -10.36 -2.10 -3.14
CA ARG A 125 -10.08 -1.74 -4.54
C ARG A 125 -8.91 -2.55 -5.10
N ILE A 126 -7.88 -2.76 -4.30
CA ILE A 126 -6.74 -3.58 -4.72
C ILE A 126 -7.20 -5.02 -4.98
N ALA A 127 -7.98 -5.59 -4.08
CA ALA A 127 -8.48 -6.95 -4.26
C ALA A 127 -9.31 -7.08 -5.55
N ARG A 128 -10.17 -6.10 -5.81
CA ARG A 128 -10.99 -6.09 -7.02
C ARG A 128 -10.13 -5.93 -8.27
N ALA A 129 -9.17 -5.01 -8.23
CA ALA A 129 -8.28 -4.76 -9.36
C ALA A 129 -7.45 -5.99 -9.71
N CYS A 130 -6.93 -6.66 -8.70
CA CYS A 130 -6.14 -7.87 -8.91
C CYS A 130 -7.00 -9.02 -9.43
N ALA A 131 -8.25 -9.11 -8.99
CA ALA A 131 -9.17 -10.13 -9.46
C ALA A 131 -9.51 -9.96 -10.95
N GLN A 132 -9.36 -8.77 -11.50
CA GLN A 132 -9.62 -8.49 -12.91
C GLN A 132 -8.46 -8.90 -13.81
N LEU A 133 -7.28 -9.15 -13.24
CA LEU A 133 -6.13 -9.61 -14.02
C LEU A 133 -6.28 -11.10 -14.33
N HIS A 134 -5.95 -11.49 -15.55
CA HIS A 134 -6.15 -12.86 -16.02
C HIS A 134 -4.92 -13.39 -16.73
N SER A 135 -4.89 -14.69 -16.99
CA SER A 135 -3.73 -15.37 -17.55
C SER A 135 -3.52 -15.10 -19.04
N GLY A 136 -4.46 -14.42 -19.68
CA GLY A 136 -4.39 -14.18 -21.12
C GLY A 136 -4.96 -15.29 -21.95
N GLU A 137 -5.42 -16.37 -21.35
CA GLU A 137 -6.11 -17.43 -22.09
C GLU A 137 -7.54 -17.00 -22.32
N THR A 138 -7.84 -16.79 -23.58
CA THR A 138 -9.22 -16.51 -23.99
C THR A 138 -9.82 -17.79 -24.51
N THR A 139 -10.82 -18.23 -23.87
CA THR A 139 -11.59 -19.37 -24.36
C THR A 139 -12.92 -18.89 -24.87
#